data_d13526a308e78f76f6b23cf3365c4ed8
#
_entry.id   d13526a308e78f76f6b23cf3365c4ed8
#
_cell.length_a   1.000
_cell.length_b   1.000
_cell.length_c   1.000
_cell.angle_alpha   90.00
_cell.angle_beta   90.00
_cell.angle_gamma   90.00
#
_symmetry.space_group_name_H-M   'P 1'
#
loop_
_entity.id
_entity.type
_entity.pdbx_description
1 polymer ?
#
loop_
_entity_poly.entity_id
_entity_poly.type
_entity_poly.pdbx_seq_one_letter_code
_entity_poly.pdbx_strand_id
1 'polypeptide(L)'
;MGFLKNKLFIIFIFLLTSCSSIPSNTANSCLIFDERYLWYKHTKKVEQKWGTPIHIQLAIIKMESDFDWLAKPARQKIFKVIPFKRPSSSFGYSQAVKGTWEQYKKETGNKLATRTRFKDSVDFIGWYT
;
A
#
# COMPACT_ATOMS: atom_id res chain seq x y z
N MET A 1 -38.94 -12.13 14.23
CA MET A 1 -37.59 -11.87 14.74
C MET A 1 -36.46 -12.48 13.90
N GLY A 2 -36.66 -13.55 13.17
CA GLY A 2 -35.65 -14.18 12.30
C GLY A 2 -35.29 -13.38 11.04
N PHE A 3 -36.24 -12.72 10.42
CA PHE A 3 -36.08 -11.98 9.15
C PHE A 3 -35.18 -10.74 9.27
N LEU A 4 -35.22 -10.04 10.40
CA LEU A 4 -34.39 -8.85 10.63
C LEU A 4 -32.94 -9.22 10.88
N LYS A 5 -32.68 -10.31 11.61
CA LYS A 5 -31.34 -10.82 11.87
C LYS A 5 -30.61 -11.27 10.58
N ASN A 6 -31.35 -11.93 9.67
CA ASN A 6 -30.79 -12.35 8.37
C ASN A 6 -30.45 -11.17 7.46
N LYS A 7 -31.29 -10.13 7.42
CA LYS A 7 -30.99 -8.92 6.63
C LYS A 7 -29.77 -8.15 7.18
N LEU A 8 -29.65 -8.08 8.48
CA LEU A 8 -28.50 -7.43 9.14
C LEU A 8 -27.19 -8.20 8.88
N PHE A 9 -27.25 -9.53 8.88
CA PHE A 9 -26.11 -10.40 8.59
C PHE A 9 -25.67 -10.32 7.12
N ILE A 10 -26.62 -10.25 6.18
CA ILE A 10 -26.33 -10.06 4.75
C ILE A 10 -25.71 -8.69 4.48
N ILE A 11 -26.20 -7.61 5.12
CA ILE A 11 -25.60 -6.26 5.02
C ILE A 11 -24.19 -6.25 5.59
N PHE A 12 -23.92 -6.94 6.67
CA PHE A 12 -22.60 -7.05 7.27
C PHE A 12 -21.59 -7.79 6.37
N ILE A 13 -22.03 -8.82 5.64
CA ILE A 13 -21.19 -9.56 4.67
C ILE A 13 -20.83 -8.67 3.47
N PHE A 14 -21.75 -7.82 2.99
CA PHE A 14 -21.45 -6.88 1.88
C PHE A 14 -20.46 -5.78 2.25
N LEU A 15 -20.32 -5.44 3.53
CA LEU A 15 -19.33 -4.43 3.99
C LEU A 15 -17.89 -4.97 4.05
N LEU A 16 -17.69 -6.28 3.95
CA LEU A 16 -16.36 -6.91 4.03
C LEU A 16 -15.65 -7.06 2.65
N THR A 17 -16.29 -6.72 1.54
CA THR A 17 -15.73 -6.90 0.20
C THR A 17 -14.92 -5.71 -0.31
N SER A 18 -14.53 -4.76 0.55
CA SER A 18 -13.59 -3.70 0.18
C SER A 18 -12.14 -4.22 0.22
N CYS A 19 -11.85 -5.31 -0.47
CA CYS A 19 -10.47 -5.69 -0.73
C CYS A 19 -9.85 -4.67 -1.69
N SER A 20 -8.78 -4.01 -1.25
CA SER A 20 -7.94 -3.19 -2.12
C SER A 20 -7.28 -4.11 -3.14
N SER A 21 -7.92 -4.31 -4.28
CA SER A 21 -7.36 -5.08 -5.38
C SER A 21 -6.24 -4.28 -6.08
N ILE A 22 -5.25 -4.97 -6.64
CA ILE A 22 -4.24 -4.38 -7.51
C ILE A 22 -4.96 -3.80 -8.73
N PRO A 23 -4.57 -2.59 -9.23
CA PRO A 23 -5.14 -2.04 -10.46
C PRO A 23 -4.98 -3.01 -11.64
N SER A 24 -5.97 -3.04 -12.53
CA SER A 24 -5.98 -3.96 -13.67
C SER A 24 -4.84 -3.71 -14.66
N ASN A 25 -4.39 -2.45 -14.78
CA ASN A 25 -3.25 -2.05 -15.61
C ASN A 25 -2.31 -1.16 -14.81
N THR A 26 -1.25 -1.74 -14.27
CA THR A 26 -0.23 -1.04 -13.47
C THR A 26 0.85 -0.35 -14.31
N ALA A 27 0.80 -0.46 -15.64
CA ALA A 27 1.73 0.21 -16.53
C ALA A 27 1.25 1.58 -17.03
N ASN A 28 -0.02 1.90 -16.86
CA ASN A 28 -0.62 3.14 -17.32
C ASN A 28 -1.20 3.95 -16.15
N SER A 29 -0.55 5.08 -15.83
CA SER A 29 -0.96 5.93 -14.70
C SER A 29 -2.37 6.51 -14.84
N CYS A 30 -2.83 6.81 -16.06
CA CYS A 30 -4.19 7.30 -16.29
C CYS A 30 -5.21 6.23 -15.90
N LEU A 31 -5.02 4.99 -16.34
CA LEU A 31 -5.91 3.88 -16.00
C LEU A 31 -5.88 3.55 -14.50
N ILE A 32 -4.71 3.67 -13.85
CA ILE A 32 -4.62 3.52 -12.39
C ILE A 32 -5.51 4.56 -11.70
N PHE A 33 -5.49 5.81 -12.14
CA PHE A 33 -6.28 6.88 -11.52
C PHE A 33 -7.76 6.82 -11.87
N ASP A 34 -8.13 6.30 -13.04
CA ASP A 34 -9.52 6.03 -13.40
C ASP A 34 -10.15 4.99 -12.47
N GLU A 35 -9.40 3.90 -12.18
CA GLU A 35 -9.84 2.89 -11.22
C GLU A 35 -9.75 3.36 -9.76
N ARG A 36 -8.80 4.23 -9.45
CA ARG A 36 -8.42 4.64 -8.09
C ARG A 36 -8.33 6.16 -7.98
N TYR A 37 -9.41 6.87 -8.23
CA TYR A 37 -9.45 8.34 -8.22
C TYR A 37 -8.84 8.98 -6.94
N LEU A 38 -9.04 8.39 -5.77
CA LEU A 38 -8.46 8.90 -4.52
C LEU A 38 -6.93 8.82 -4.52
N TRP A 39 -6.32 7.93 -5.29
CA TRP A 39 -4.87 7.82 -5.39
C TRP A 39 -4.27 9.05 -6.07
N TYR A 40 -4.93 9.58 -7.09
CA TYR A 40 -4.53 10.86 -7.68
C TYR A 40 -4.49 11.99 -6.64
N LYS A 41 -5.54 12.10 -5.81
CA LYS A 41 -5.57 13.12 -4.75
C LYS A 41 -4.44 12.95 -3.74
N HIS A 42 -4.12 11.72 -3.38
CA HIS A 42 -3.04 11.43 -2.43
C HIS A 42 -1.67 11.76 -3.01
N THR A 43 -1.38 11.33 -4.25
CA THR A 43 -0.11 11.62 -4.92
C THR A 43 0.08 13.11 -5.19
N LYS A 44 -1.01 13.83 -5.54
CA LYS A 44 -0.98 15.28 -5.73
C LYS A 44 -0.65 16.04 -4.42
N LYS A 45 -1.22 15.62 -3.30
CA LYS A 45 -0.88 16.19 -1.97
C LYS A 45 0.59 15.96 -1.61
N VAL A 46 1.13 14.81 -1.92
CA VAL A 46 2.54 14.46 -1.68
C VAL A 46 3.46 15.32 -2.54
N GLU A 47 3.15 15.50 -3.83
CA GLU A 47 3.88 16.40 -4.72
C GLU A 47 3.90 17.83 -4.18
N GLN A 48 2.77 18.33 -3.68
CA GLN A 48 2.67 19.67 -3.08
C GLN A 48 3.44 19.80 -1.75
N LYS A 49 3.45 18.75 -0.94
CA LYS A 49 4.05 18.75 0.41
C LYS A 49 5.56 18.52 0.38
N TRP A 50 6.00 17.59 -0.44
CA TRP A 50 7.38 17.09 -0.44
C TRP A 50 8.16 17.44 -1.72
N GLY A 51 7.47 17.87 -2.78
CA GLY A 51 8.09 18.17 -4.07
C GLY A 51 8.30 16.94 -4.98
N THR A 52 8.03 15.72 -4.50
CA THR A 52 8.22 14.49 -5.28
C THR A 52 7.15 14.36 -6.35
N PRO A 53 7.49 14.39 -7.66
CA PRO A 53 6.51 14.34 -8.75
C PRO A 53 5.66 13.07 -8.73
N ILE A 54 4.39 13.17 -9.14
CA ILE A 54 3.44 12.06 -9.15
C ILE A 54 3.98 10.82 -9.88
N HIS A 55 4.58 11.01 -11.05
CA HIS A 55 5.11 9.89 -11.84
C HIS A 55 6.28 9.18 -11.14
N ILE A 56 7.09 9.87 -10.35
CA ILE A 56 8.16 9.28 -9.54
C ILE A 56 7.56 8.44 -8.42
N GLN A 57 6.54 8.96 -7.72
CA GLN A 57 5.86 8.21 -6.66
C GLN A 57 5.28 6.89 -7.20
N LEU A 58 4.60 6.93 -8.36
CA LEU A 58 4.03 5.73 -8.98
C LEU A 58 5.10 4.77 -9.49
N ALA A 59 6.19 5.29 -10.09
CA ALA A 59 7.31 4.47 -10.54
C ALA A 59 7.96 3.69 -9.39
N ILE A 60 8.16 4.33 -8.23
CA ILE A 60 8.70 3.66 -7.04
C ILE A 60 7.76 2.54 -6.61
N ILE A 61 6.45 2.81 -6.46
CA ILE A 61 5.48 1.77 -6.06
C ILE A 61 5.45 0.63 -7.09
N LYS A 62 5.49 0.95 -8.38
CA LYS A 62 5.54 -0.05 -9.44
C LYS A 62 6.76 -0.97 -9.30
N MET A 63 7.93 -0.40 -9.07
CA MET A 63 9.19 -1.14 -8.92
C MET A 63 9.24 -1.96 -7.61
N GLU A 64 8.74 -1.40 -6.51
CA GLU A 64 8.83 -2.00 -5.19
C GLU A 64 7.81 -3.12 -4.94
N SER A 65 6.59 -2.97 -5.42
CA SER A 65 5.50 -3.89 -5.09
C SER A 65 4.55 -4.23 -6.24
N ASP A 66 4.71 -3.58 -7.41
CA ASP A 66 3.72 -3.64 -8.50
C ASP A 66 2.29 -3.35 -8.01
N PHE A 67 2.16 -2.37 -7.11
CA PHE A 67 0.90 -1.96 -6.46
C PHE A 67 0.26 -3.05 -5.56
N ASP A 68 1.00 -4.08 -5.19
CA ASP A 68 0.52 -5.05 -4.19
C ASP A 68 0.72 -4.50 -2.77
N TRP A 69 -0.38 -4.25 -2.09
CA TRP A 69 -0.40 -3.73 -0.72
C TRP A 69 0.10 -4.72 0.34
N LEU A 70 0.16 -6.01 0.02
CA LEU A 70 0.68 -7.08 0.89
C LEU A 70 2.04 -7.60 0.43
N ALA A 71 2.68 -6.95 -0.54
CA ALA A 71 3.98 -7.37 -1.05
C ALA A 71 5.00 -7.57 0.08
N LYS A 72 5.72 -8.67 0.02
CA LYS A 72 6.78 -9.06 0.95
C LYS A 72 7.95 -9.68 0.16
N PRO A 73 9.21 -9.48 0.61
CA PRO A 73 10.34 -10.20 0.04
C PRO A 73 10.12 -11.71 0.08
N ALA A 74 10.57 -12.39 -0.95
CA ALA A 74 10.55 -13.86 -0.99
C ALA A 74 11.33 -14.44 0.19
N ARG A 75 10.85 -15.56 0.74
CA ARG A 75 11.60 -16.28 1.79
C ARG A 75 12.83 -16.94 1.17
N GLN A 76 13.96 -16.82 1.84
CA GLN A 76 15.12 -17.66 1.54
C GLN A 76 14.75 -19.12 1.79
N LYS A 77 15.27 -20.03 0.97
CA LYS A 77 15.04 -21.47 1.11
C LYS A 77 16.33 -22.14 1.49
N ILE A 78 16.29 -22.97 2.54
CA ILE A 78 17.38 -23.89 2.88
C ILE A 78 17.23 -25.11 1.98
N PHE A 79 18.33 -25.56 1.36
CA PHE A 79 18.37 -26.67 0.40
C PHE A 79 17.35 -26.52 -0.77
N LYS A 80 17.03 -25.25 -1.16
CA LYS A 80 16.08 -24.91 -2.23
C LYS A 80 14.63 -25.35 -1.99
N VAL A 81 14.32 -26.02 -0.88
CA VAL A 81 13.00 -26.62 -0.61
C VAL A 81 12.34 -26.05 0.65
N ILE A 82 13.08 -25.90 1.74
CA ILE A 82 12.52 -25.51 3.05
C ILE A 82 12.50 -24.00 3.18
N PRO A 83 11.29 -23.35 3.31
CA PRO A 83 11.20 -21.91 3.52
C PRO A 83 11.81 -21.54 4.88
N PHE A 84 12.77 -20.62 4.86
CA PHE A 84 13.44 -20.11 6.06
C PHE A 84 13.05 -18.65 6.35
N LYS A 85 13.99 -17.82 6.65
CA LYS A 85 13.79 -16.42 7.04
C LYS A 85 13.62 -15.52 5.81
N ARG A 86 12.87 -14.41 5.96
CA ARG A 86 12.87 -13.35 4.96
C ARG A 86 14.14 -12.51 5.07
N PRO A 87 14.75 -12.10 3.95
CA PRO A 87 15.99 -11.31 3.97
C PRO A 87 15.81 -9.91 4.53
N SER A 88 14.60 -9.39 4.50
CA SER A 88 14.27 -8.02 4.89
C SER A 88 12.91 -7.94 5.57
N SER A 89 12.70 -6.88 6.37
CA SER A 89 11.41 -6.50 6.96
C SER A 89 10.56 -5.61 6.03
N SER A 90 10.93 -5.48 4.76
CA SER A 90 10.19 -4.72 3.74
C SER A 90 8.76 -5.22 3.61
N PHE A 91 7.81 -4.27 3.45
CA PHE A 91 6.40 -4.63 3.39
C PHE A 91 5.55 -3.55 2.71
N GLY A 92 4.49 -3.98 2.00
CA GLY A 92 3.45 -3.16 1.43
C GLY A 92 3.86 -2.39 0.18
N TYR A 93 3.14 -1.35 -0.16
CA TYR A 93 3.31 -0.60 -1.41
C TYR A 93 4.72 -0.06 -1.64
N SER A 94 5.34 0.54 -0.64
CA SER A 94 6.66 1.18 -0.73
C SER A 94 7.82 0.28 -0.34
N GLN A 95 7.56 -0.97 0.05
CA GLN A 95 8.58 -1.91 0.56
C GLN A 95 9.49 -1.30 1.65
N ALA A 96 8.97 -0.32 2.39
CA ALA A 96 9.68 0.29 3.49
C ALA A 96 10.05 -0.75 4.55
N VAL A 97 11.31 -0.75 5.01
CA VAL A 97 11.73 -1.59 6.13
C VAL A 97 11.22 -1.03 7.45
N LYS A 98 11.04 -1.90 8.45
CA LYS A 98 10.41 -1.53 9.73
C LYS A 98 11.09 -0.32 10.40
N GLY A 99 12.42 -0.29 10.46
CA GLY A 99 13.17 0.79 11.12
C GLY A 99 12.92 2.15 10.47
N THR A 100 13.05 2.23 9.15
CA THR A 100 12.82 3.47 8.39
C THR A 100 11.36 3.91 8.47
N TRP A 101 10.41 2.97 8.48
CA TRP A 101 9.00 3.29 8.65
C TRP A 101 8.68 3.89 10.02
N GLU A 102 9.27 3.37 11.09
CA GLU A 102 9.10 3.94 12.44
C GLU A 102 9.75 5.33 12.55
N GLN A 103 10.89 5.54 11.89
CA GLN A 103 11.51 6.87 11.80
C GLN A 103 10.59 7.87 11.10
N TYR A 104 10.05 7.52 9.93
CA TYR A 104 9.05 8.33 9.23
C TYR A 104 7.87 8.70 10.12
N LYS A 105 7.27 7.74 10.82
CA LYS A 105 6.14 7.99 11.74
C LYS A 105 6.52 8.97 12.86
N LYS A 106 7.72 8.82 13.40
CA LYS A 106 8.23 9.70 14.47
C LYS A 106 8.44 11.13 13.96
N GLU A 107 9.10 11.31 12.82
CA GLU A 107 9.44 12.61 12.28
C GLU A 107 8.23 13.37 11.74
N THR A 108 7.27 12.67 11.13
CA THR A 108 6.06 13.30 10.57
C THR A 108 4.91 13.41 11.58
N GLY A 109 5.02 12.78 12.74
CA GLY A 109 3.92 12.67 13.72
C GLY A 109 2.78 11.76 13.27
N ASN A 110 2.87 11.08 12.13
CA ASN A 110 1.82 10.22 11.60
C ASN A 110 1.83 8.82 12.25
N LYS A 111 1.49 8.78 13.54
CA LYS A 111 1.55 7.54 14.36
C LYS A 111 0.68 6.40 13.83
N LEU A 112 -0.41 6.71 13.12
CA LEU A 112 -1.38 5.73 12.61
C LEU A 112 -1.09 5.30 11.16
N ALA A 113 0.03 5.74 10.58
CA ALA A 113 0.42 5.34 9.24
C ALA A 113 0.67 3.83 9.14
N THR A 114 0.20 3.22 8.05
CA THR A 114 0.41 1.79 7.77
C THR A 114 1.02 1.59 6.38
N ARG A 115 1.95 0.64 6.26
CA ARG A 115 2.63 0.32 4.98
C ARG A 115 1.69 -0.29 3.93
N THR A 116 0.49 -0.67 4.32
CA THR A 116 -0.54 -1.26 3.46
C THR A 116 -1.55 -0.25 2.92
N ARG A 117 -1.53 0.99 3.39
CA ARG A 117 -2.38 2.06 2.86
C ARG A 117 -1.63 2.87 1.82
N PHE A 118 -2.21 3.01 0.64
CA PHE A 118 -1.61 3.76 -0.47
C PHE A 118 -1.22 5.18 -0.07
N LYS A 119 -2.13 5.94 0.57
CA LYS A 119 -1.87 7.32 1.00
C LYS A 119 -0.66 7.47 1.92
N ASP A 120 -0.47 6.50 2.83
CA ASP A 120 0.64 6.54 3.78
C ASP A 120 1.95 6.15 3.09
N SER A 121 1.89 5.22 2.14
CA SER A 121 3.05 4.78 1.38
C SER A 121 3.57 5.86 0.42
N VAL A 122 2.68 6.62 -0.25
CA VAL A 122 3.12 7.74 -1.08
C VAL A 122 3.64 8.92 -0.24
N ASP A 123 3.05 9.20 0.94
CA ASP A 123 3.58 10.21 1.86
C ASP A 123 4.96 9.82 2.40
N PHE A 124 5.15 8.53 2.72
CA PHE A 124 6.46 7.97 3.06
C PHE A 124 7.48 8.16 1.92
N ILE A 125 7.11 7.85 0.68
CA ILE A 125 7.98 8.03 -0.49
C ILE A 125 8.38 9.50 -0.61
N GLY A 126 7.43 10.43 -0.48
CA GLY A 126 7.71 11.85 -0.53
C GLY A 126 8.65 12.34 0.58
N TRP A 127 8.50 11.82 1.79
CA TRP A 127 9.39 12.11 2.91
C TRP A 127 10.81 11.55 2.69
N TYR A 128 10.92 10.39 2.06
CA TYR A 128 12.18 9.65 1.91
C TYR A 128 13.04 10.16 0.75
N THR A 129 12.42 10.74 -0.31
CA THR A 129 13.10 11.22 -1.53
C THR A 129 13.44 12.71 -1.48
#